data_897755244e238f154a2984de2ad8e6de
#
_entry.id   897755244e238f154a2984de2ad8e6de
#
_cell.length_a   1.000
_cell.length_b   1.000
_cell.length_c   1.000
_cell.angle_alpha   90.00
_cell.angle_beta   90.00
_cell.angle_gamma   90.00
#
_symmetry.space_group_name_H-M   'P 1'
#
loop_
_entity.id
_entity.type
_entity.pdbx_description
1 polymer ?
#
loop_
_entity_poly.entity_id
_entity_poly.type
_entity_poly.pdbx_seq_one_letter_code
_entity_poly.pdbx_strand_id
1 'polypeptide(L)'
;TSICEHGGVRNVLKKAVYKEGIHKLKEMQDNLNDLHVRGINVVDSSVENNTFVMPYVDAPVAMNELKAIAKKDKNAFLKAMDDMYELILNSSEHTGVLSEKDRNSADGRDVGPVLARGYIDMVPLNCFYDESAKDAKSRFIYYDQEFYWENCPAKAVMYRSITIIYDGTDKEFERIVPRRELFDRYGLSECEDMWQRMSSRFTDVLRNQKPLRPYYENKRVDDRILYTNREKINYSAKQYQEIFVDIFEGFDDSKKLILFGSGRFTEKFLFQFADDYDIYSIIDNNSAK
;
A
#
# COMPACT_ATOMS: atom_id res chain seq x y z
N THR A 1 -3.81 -12.03 5.37
CA THR A 1 -2.53 -12.08 6.11
C THR A 1 -2.81 -12.42 7.56
N SER A 2 -2.01 -13.32 8.14
CA SER A 2 -2.10 -13.72 9.54
C SER A 2 -0.70 -13.93 10.11
N ILE A 3 -0.56 -13.82 11.44
CA ILE A 3 0.65 -14.21 12.16
C ILE A 3 0.40 -15.56 12.80
N CYS A 4 1.34 -16.49 12.65
CA CYS A 4 1.30 -17.82 13.26
C CYS A 4 2.56 -18.00 14.10
N GLU A 5 2.39 -18.57 15.30
CA GLU A 5 3.51 -18.92 16.17
C GLU A 5 3.51 -20.43 16.39
N HIS A 6 4.65 -21.05 16.16
CA HIS A 6 4.84 -22.47 16.42
C HIS A 6 6.24 -22.71 17.01
N GLY A 7 6.32 -23.35 18.16
CA GLY A 7 7.61 -23.64 18.80
C GLY A 7 8.46 -22.41 19.14
N GLY A 8 7.83 -21.27 19.41
CA GLY A 8 8.52 -19.99 19.68
C GLY A 8 8.98 -19.24 18.43
N VAL A 9 8.74 -19.78 17.23
CA VAL A 9 9.03 -19.11 15.95
C VAL A 9 7.75 -18.46 15.42
N ARG A 10 7.79 -17.15 15.17
CA ARG A 10 6.69 -16.38 14.57
C ARG A 10 6.89 -16.24 13.08
N ASN A 11 5.86 -16.54 12.33
CA ASN A 11 5.81 -16.35 10.88
C ASN A 11 4.60 -15.51 10.46
N VAL A 12 4.76 -14.80 9.37
CA VAL A 12 3.67 -14.10 8.68
C VAL A 12 3.24 -14.94 7.49
N LEU A 13 1.94 -15.22 7.42
CA LEU A 13 1.33 -16.03 6.37
C LEU A 13 0.41 -15.15 5.52
N LYS A 14 0.62 -15.14 4.20
CA LYS A 14 -0.26 -14.48 3.22
C LYS A 14 -0.88 -15.56 2.34
N LYS A 15 -2.15 -15.89 2.59
CA LYS A 15 -2.86 -16.94 1.85
C LYS A 15 -3.72 -16.32 0.75
N ALA A 16 -3.66 -16.89 -0.43
CA ALA A 16 -4.60 -16.56 -1.50
C ALA A 16 -6.01 -17.00 -1.10
N VAL A 17 -6.96 -16.08 -1.08
CA VAL A 17 -8.38 -16.37 -0.80
C VAL A 17 -9.04 -16.99 -2.03
N TYR A 18 -8.51 -16.71 -3.22
CA TYR A 18 -9.02 -17.15 -4.52
C TYR A 18 -7.92 -17.79 -5.35
N LYS A 19 -8.33 -18.69 -6.24
CA LYS A 19 -7.40 -19.40 -7.13
C LYS A 19 -6.60 -18.43 -8.01
N GLU A 20 -7.22 -17.34 -8.43
CA GLU A 20 -6.61 -16.28 -9.24
C GLU A 20 -5.48 -15.55 -8.51
N GLY A 21 -5.48 -15.55 -7.18
CA GLY A 21 -4.43 -14.94 -6.37
C GLY A 21 -3.20 -15.84 -6.15
N ILE A 22 -3.29 -17.13 -6.48
CA ILE A 22 -2.18 -18.08 -6.18
C ILE A 22 -0.93 -17.72 -6.98
N HIS A 23 -1.07 -17.41 -8.26
CA HIS A 23 0.05 -17.03 -9.10
C HIS A 23 0.73 -15.73 -8.62
N LYS A 24 -0.04 -14.81 -8.04
CA LYS A 24 0.49 -13.56 -7.50
C LYS A 24 1.41 -13.78 -6.29
N LEU A 25 1.11 -14.77 -5.44
CA LEU A 25 2.02 -15.13 -4.35
C LEU A 25 3.36 -15.65 -4.86
N LYS A 26 3.33 -16.42 -5.96
CA LYS A 26 4.55 -16.90 -6.61
C LYS A 26 5.31 -15.77 -7.27
N GLU A 27 4.64 -14.91 -8.03
CA GLU A 27 5.26 -13.72 -8.65
C GLU A 27 5.93 -12.84 -7.58
N MET A 28 5.28 -12.63 -6.43
CA MET A 28 5.86 -11.88 -5.31
C MET A 28 7.15 -12.54 -4.78
N GLN A 29 7.17 -13.86 -4.64
CA GLN A 29 8.39 -14.58 -4.26
C GLN A 29 9.48 -14.47 -5.33
N ASP A 30 9.13 -14.64 -6.60
CA ASP A 30 10.07 -14.51 -7.72
C ASP A 30 10.67 -13.09 -7.78
N ASN A 31 9.88 -12.06 -7.51
CA ASN A 31 10.34 -10.67 -7.42
C ASN A 31 11.32 -10.47 -6.25
N LEU A 32 11.00 -11.00 -5.06
CA LEU A 32 11.92 -10.93 -3.91
C LEU A 32 13.23 -11.67 -4.20
N ASN A 33 13.18 -12.84 -4.83
CA ASN A 33 14.38 -13.60 -5.22
C ASN A 33 15.23 -12.81 -6.23
N ASP A 34 14.62 -12.16 -7.24
CA ASP A 34 15.34 -11.32 -8.20
C ASP A 34 16.03 -10.14 -7.51
N LEU A 35 15.34 -9.46 -6.60
CA LEU A 35 15.91 -8.39 -5.77
C LEU A 35 17.07 -8.89 -4.91
N HIS A 36 16.90 -10.05 -4.28
CA HIS A 36 17.96 -10.66 -3.44
C HIS A 36 19.23 -10.95 -4.25
N VAL A 37 19.10 -11.54 -5.44
CA VAL A 37 20.24 -11.81 -6.33
C VAL A 37 20.99 -10.53 -6.72
N ARG A 38 20.30 -9.39 -6.73
CA ARG A 38 20.88 -8.06 -7.02
C ARG A 38 21.47 -7.38 -5.76
N GLY A 39 21.51 -8.09 -4.63
CA GLY A 39 22.07 -7.58 -3.38
C GLY A 39 21.13 -6.64 -2.62
N ILE A 40 19.85 -6.61 -2.96
CA ILE A 40 18.84 -5.91 -2.18
C ILE A 40 18.45 -6.80 -0.99
N ASN A 41 18.43 -6.24 0.21
CA ASN A 41 18.00 -6.98 1.39
C ASN A 41 16.48 -7.14 1.39
N VAL A 42 16.03 -8.37 1.39
CA VAL A 42 14.61 -8.76 1.36
C VAL A 42 14.32 -9.78 2.46
N VAL A 43 13.07 -9.91 2.84
CA VAL A 43 12.68 -10.98 3.75
C VAL A 43 12.90 -12.34 3.11
N ASP A 44 13.44 -13.28 3.88
CA ASP A 44 13.46 -14.68 3.48
C ASP A 44 12.03 -15.22 3.38
N SER A 45 11.68 -15.85 2.27
CA SER A 45 10.30 -16.23 2.02
C SER A 45 10.18 -17.51 1.20
N SER A 46 9.07 -18.21 1.39
CA SER A 46 8.68 -19.36 0.59
C SER A 46 7.20 -19.33 0.23
N VAL A 47 6.84 -20.06 -0.84
CA VAL A 47 5.43 -20.32 -1.16
C VAL A 47 5.15 -21.80 -1.00
N GLU A 48 4.34 -22.14 -0.01
CA GLU A 48 3.96 -23.50 0.32
C GLU A 48 2.43 -23.64 0.36
N ASN A 49 1.89 -24.65 -0.30
CA ASN A 49 0.44 -24.94 -0.28
C ASN A 49 -0.43 -23.69 -0.52
N ASN A 50 -0.09 -22.86 -1.54
CA ASN A 50 -0.79 -21.63 -1.89
C ASN A 50 -0.75 -20.56 -0.77
N THR A 51 0.26 -20.61 0.08
CA THR A 51 0.50 -19.66 1.15
C THR A 51 1.93 -19.14 1.02
N PHE A 52 2.08 -17.83 0.96
CA PHE A 52 3.38 -17.18 1.11
C PHE A 52 3.71 -17.11 2.60
N VAL A 53 4.90 -17.53 2.94
CA VAL A 53 5.42 -17.61 4.32
C VAL A 53 6.68 -16.78 4.41
N MET A 54 6.77 -15.93 5.42
CA MET A 54 7.99 -15.22 5.77
C MET A 54 8.15 -15.17 7.29
N PRO A 55 9.38 -15.09 7.83
CA PRO A 55 9.59 -14.90 9.26
C PRO A 55 8.98 -13.57 9.70
N TYR A 56 8.53 -13.52 10.94
CA TYR A 56 8.16 -12.25 11.55
C TYR A 56 9.43 -11.42 11.80
N VAL A 57 9.47 -10.25 11.20
CA VAL A 57 10.59 -9.30 11.36
C VAL A 57 10.26 -8.35 12.51
N ASP A 58 11.09 -8.34 13.55
CA ASP A 58 10.95 -7.46 14.71
C ASP A 58 11.67 -6.13 14.47
N ALA A 59 11.23 -5.42 13.44
CA ALA A 59 11.72 -4.11 13.07
C ALA A 59 10.53 -3.22 12.65
N PRO A 60 10.61 -1.89 12.87
CA PRO A 60 9.56 -0.98 12.48
C PRO A 60 9.43 -0.91 10.95
N VAL A 61 8.22 -0.57 10.48
CA VAL A 61 7.99 -0.22 9.07
C VAL A 61 8.78 1.05 8.75
N ALA A 62 9.53 1.03 7.65
CA ALA A 62 10.43 2.11 7.26
C ALA A 62 9.71 3.47 7.15
N MET A 63 8.46 3.52 6.71
CA MET A 63 7.70 4.75 6.64
C MET A 63 7.63 5.49 7.99
N ASN A 64 7.39 4.77 9.08
CA ASN A 64 7.29 5.35 10.42
C ASN A 64 8.67 5.73 10.97
N GLU A 65 9.65 4.85 10.77
CA GLU A 65 11.02 5.06 11.28
C GLU A 65 11.70 6.22 10.57
N LEU A 66 11.57 6.34 9.27
CA LEU A 66 12.10 7.47 8.51
C LEU A 66 11.52 8.81 8.97
N LYS A 67 10.22 8.88 9.27
CA LYS A 67 9.60 10.07 9.87
C LYS A 67 10.18 10.37 11.26
N ALA A 68 10.42 9.34 12.07
CA ALA A 68 11.03 9.49 13.39
C ALA A 68 12.49 9.96 13.29
N ILE A 69 13.27 9.41 12.37
CA ILE A 69 14.65 9.85 12.08
C ILE A 69 14.65 11.33 11.66
N ALA A 70 13.75 11.74 10.75
CA ALA A 70 13.68 13.14 10.29
C ALA A 70 13.45 14.12 11.44
N LYS A 71 12.65 13.76 12.44
CA LYS A 71 12.38 14.59 13.62
C LYS A 71 13.59 14.72 14.55
N LYS A 72 14.47 13.73 14.56
CA LYS A 72 15.71 13.74 15.34
C LYS A 72 16.87 14.39 14.58
N ASP A 73 17.06 13.99 13.33
CA ASP A 73 18.14 14.43 12.44
C ASP A 73 17.67 14.40 10.98
N LYS A 74 17.38 15.57 10.45
CA LYS A 74 16.97 15.75 9.05
C LYS A 74 18.03 15.24 8.06
N ASN A 75 19.33 15.43 8.35
CA ASN A 75 20.39 15.01 7.44
C ASN A 75 20.50 13.49 7.39
N ALA A 76 20.33 12.81 8.53
CA ALA A 76 20.25 11.35 8.57
C ALA A 76 19.07 10.82 7.76
N PHE A 77 17.91 11.47 7.84
CA PHE A 77 16.76 11.14 7.01
C PHE A 77 17.05 11.33 5.51
N LEU A 78 17.61 12.48 5.12
CA LEU A 78 17.93 12.75 3.72
C LEU A 78 18.93 11.72 3.17
N LYS A 79 19.93 11.33 4.00
CA LYS A 79 20.86 10.26 3.63
C LYS A 79 20.14 8.90 3.46
N ALA A 80 19.22 8.54 4.36
CA ALA A 80 18.46 7.31 4.23
C ALA A 80 17.61 7.30 2.95
N MET A 81 17.05 8.44 2.55
CA MET A 81 16.34 8.58 1.28
C MET A 81 17.26 8.43 0.06
N ASP A 82 18.51 8.91 0.14
CA ASP A 82 19.52 8.68 -0.89
C ASP A 82 19.87 7.19 -0.99
N ASP A 83 20.10 6.54 0.16
CA ASP A 83 20.38 5.10 0.22
C ASP A 83 19.21 4.30 -0.40
N MET A 84 17.96 4.67 -0.13
CA MET A 84 16.78 4.08 -0.76
C MET A 84 16.77 4.28 -2.28
N TYR A 85 17.08 5.48 -2.76
CA TYR A 85 17.13 5.74 -4.19
C TYR A 85 18.23 4.94 -4.89
N GLU A 86 19.39 4.77 -4.26
CA GLU A 86 20.44 3.88 -4.76
C GLU A 86 19.98 2.42 -4.83
N LEU A 87 19.23 1.93 -3.83
CA LEU A 87 18.65 0.59 -3.87
C LEU A 87 17.66 0.44 -5.04
N ILE A 88 16.83 1.45 -5.30
CA ILE A 88 15.95 1.48 -6.47
C ILE A 88 16.76 1.41 -7.76
N LEU A 89 17.82 2.20 -7.89
CA LEU A 89 18.68 2.19 -9.07
C LEU A 89 19.38 0.84 -9.30
N ASN A 90 19.74 0.14 -8.22
CA ASN A 90 20.41 -1.15 -8.26
C ASN A 90 19.43 -2.35 -8.35
N SER A 91 18.13 -2.11 -8.27
CA SER A 91 17.12 -3.18 -8.26
C SER A 91 16.94 -3.88 -9.59
N SER A 92 17.45 -3.31 -10.69
CA SER A 92 17.31 -3.87 -12.03
C SER A 92 18.40 -3.36 -12.96
N GLU A 93 18.54 -4.02 -14.11
CA GLU A 93 19.36 -3.53 -15.21
C GLU A 93 18.79 -2.25 -15.79
N HIS A 94 19.66 -1.40 -16.35
CA HIS A 94 19.27 -0.18 -17.03
C HIS A 94 19.14 -0.43 -18.54
N THR A 95 17.94 -0.20 -19.09
CA THR A 95 17.69 -0.45 -20.52
C THR A 95 17.86 0.78 -21.40
N GLY A 96 17.74 1.98 -20.84
CA GLY A 96 17.70 3.23 -21.61
C GLY A 96 16.49 3.38 -22.54
N VAL A 97 15.55 2.44 -22.53
CA VAL A 97 14.38 2.41 -23.42
C VAL A 97 13.10 2.56 -22.59
N LEU A 98 12.35 3.62 -22.83
CA LEU A 98 11.04 3.83 -22.20
C LEU A 98 9.97 2.94 -22.86
N SER A 99 8.99 2.51 -22.07
CA SER A 99 7.74 1.99 -22.62
C SER A 99 7.06 3.05 -23.53
N GLU A 100 6.28 2.63 -24.49
CA GLU A 100 5.55 3.57 -25.37
C GLU A 100 4.68 4.55 -24.59
N LYS A 101 3.96 4.04 -23.57
CA LYS A 101 3.11 4.86 -22.71
C LYS A 101 3.90 5.90 -21.91
N ASP A 102 5.06 5.52 -21.39
CA ASP A 102 5.91 6.43 -20.62
C ASP A 102 6.60 7.45 -21.53
N ARG A 103 6.97 7.03 -22.75
CA ARG A 103 7.50 7.95 -23.76
C ARG A 103 6.51 9.06 -24.10
N ASN A 104 5.24 8.70 -24.30
CA ASN A 104 4.16 9.68 -24.54
C ASN A 104 3.93 10.58 -23.34
N SER A 105 4.07 10.04 -22.11
CA SER A 105 3.95 10.85 -20.88
C SER A 105 5.16 11.76 -20.69
N ALA A 106 6.34 11.32 -21.07
CA ALA A 106 7.58 12.09 -20.94
C ALA A 106 7.65 13.28 -21.92
N ASP A 107 7.02 13.18 -23.08
CA ASP A 107 6.97 14.24 -24.08
C ASP A 107 8.36 14.86 -24.36
N GLY A 108 9.37 13.99 -24.57
CA GLY A 108 10.75 14.38 -24.83
C GLY A 108 11.56 14.85 -23.61
N ARG A 109 11.00 14.87 -22.43
CA ARG A 109 11.69 15.25 -21.18
C ARG A 109 12.64 14.16 -20.70
N ASP A 110 13.71 14.55 -20.03
CA ASP A 110 14.65 13.62 -19.40
C ASP A 110 14.00 12.93 -18.18
N VAL A 111 13.92 11.62 -18.25
CA VAL A 111 13.37 10.78 -17.16
C VAL A 111 14.46 10.14 -16.29
N GLY A 112 15.73 10.37 -16.59
CA GLY A 112 16.85 9.73 -15.92
C GLY A 112 16.96 8.24 -16.23
N PRO A 113 17.61 7.45 -15.36
CA PRO A 113 17.80 6.01 -15.56
C PRO A 113 16.48 5.25 -15.70
N VAL A 114 16.42 4.39 -16.72
CA VAL A 114 15.27 3.52 -16.99
C VAL A 114 15.64 2.08 -16.64
N LEU A 115 14.91 1.51 -15.70
CA LEU A 115 15.08 0.15 -15.21
C LEU A 115 14.36 -0.85 -16.11
N ALA A 116 14.97 -2.00 -16.40
CA ALA A 116 14.31 -3.09 -17.12
C ALA A 116 13.03 -3.53 -16.36
N ARG A 117 13.15 -3.62 -15.02
CA ARG A 117 12.04 -3.87 -14.09
C ARG A 117 12.07 -2.82 -12.99
N GLY A 118 11.17 -1.85 -13.01
CA GLY A 118 10.98 -0.95 -11.89
C GLY A 118 10.03 -1.59 -10.90
N TYR A 119 10.55 -2.04 -9.75
CA TYR A 119 9.75 -2.59 -8.66
C TYR A 119 9.02 -1.46 -7.94
N ILE A 120 7.80 -1.19 -8.37
CA ILE A 120 7.00 -0.05 -7.91
C ILE A 120 6.55 -0.15 -6.45
N ASP A 121 6.66 -1.35 -5.88
CA ASP A 121 6.40 -1.61 -4.47
C ASP A 121 7.66 -1.49 -3.59
N MET A 122 8.81 -1.08 -4.14
CA MET A 122 9.97 -0.64 -3.36
C MET A 122 9.71 0.73 -2.72
N VAL A 123 8.77 0.75 -1.80
CA VAL A 123 8.30 1.95 -1.10
C VAL A 123 8.47 1.77 0.42
N PRO A 124 8.59 2.86 1.20
CA PRO A 124 8.79 2.77 2.64
C PRO A 124 7.69 2.01 3.40
N LEU A 125 6.49 1.90 2.82
CA LEU A 125 5.38 1.15 3.41
C LEU A 125 5.60 -0.37 3.34
N ASN A 126 6.29 -0.85 2.30
CA ASN A 126 6.59 -2.27 2.05
C ASN A 126 8.04 -2.60 2.41
N CYS A 127 8.56 -1.95 3.43
CA CYS A 127 9.93 -2.11 3.89
C CYS A 127 9.99 -1.98 5.41
N PHE A 128 10.74 -2.87 6.08
CA PHE A 128 11.16 -2.67 7.46
C PHE A 128 12.49 -1.89 7.47
N TYR A 129 12.77 -1.21 8.59
CA TYR A 129 14.01 -0.48 8.78
C TYR A 129 14.73 -0.94 10.05
N ASP A 130 15.89 -1.59 9.87
CA ASP A 130 16.74 -2.04 10.97
C ASP A 130 17.88 -1.04 11.19
N GLU A 131 17.72 -0.15 12.15
CA GLU A 131 18.74 0.85 12.50
C GLU A 131 20.06 0.21 12.98
N SER A 132 20.00 -1.03 13.50
CA SER A 132 21.16 -1.75 14.03
C SER A 132 22.07 -2.33 12.94
N ALA A 133 21.61 -2.44 11.70
CA ALA A 133 22.38 -2.98 10.60
C ALA A 133 23.62 -2.10 10.31
N LYS A 134 24.78 -2.76 10.14
CA LYS A 134 26.07 -2.07 9.97
C LYS A 134 26.16 -1.29 8.67
N ASP A 135 25.62 -1.85 7.60
CA ASP A 135 25.60 -1.22 6.29
C ASP A 135 24.26 -0.48 6.08
N ALA A 136 24.34 0.75 5.62
CA ALA A 136 23.18 1.61 5.44
C ALA A 136 22.11 1.01 4.51
N LYS A 137 22.55 0.31 3.44
CA LYS A 137 21.63 -0.33 2.49
C LYS A 137 20.97 -1.56 3.09
N SER A 138 21.66 -2.29 3.97
CA SER A 138 21.13 -3.45 4.68
C SER A 138 20.06 -3.10 5.72
N ARG A 139 19.91 -1.82 6.06
CA ARG A 139 18.85 -1.34 6.96
C ARG A 139 17.46 -1.49 6.36
N PHE A 140 17.34 -1.43 5.04
CA PHE A 140 16.08 -1.57 4.33
C PHE A 140 15.83 -3.07 4.03
N ILE A 141 14.78 -3.65 4.65
CA ILE A 141 14.41 -5.04 4.46
C ILE A 141 13.07 -5.06 3.72
N TYR A 142 13.10 -5.27 2.42
CA TYR A 142 11.90 -5.22 1.58
C TYR A 142 11.05 -6.49 1.71
N TYR A 143 9.74 -6.30 1.68
CA TYR A 143 8.72 -7.36 1.64
C TYR A 143 7.57 -6.93 0.73
N ASP A 144 6.64 -7.84 0.43
CA ASP A 144 5.39 -7.55 -0.32
C ASP A 144 5.61 -6.90 -1.69
N GLN A 145 6.58 -7.43 -2.46
CA GLN A 145 6.95 -6.92 -3.78
C GLN A 145 6.08 -7.58 -4.87
N GLU A 146 4.82 -7.15 -4.98
CA GLU A 146 3.83 -7.79 -5.86
C GLU A 146 3.96 -7.36 -7.32
N PHE A 147 4.46 -6.14 -7.59
CA PHE A 147 4.37 -5.54 -8.90
C PHE A 147 5.68 -4.90 -9.37
N TYR A 148 5.93 -5.02 -10.66
CA TYR A 148 6.94 -4.23 -11.35
C TYR A 148 6.40 -3.69 -12.68
N TRP A 149 7.05 -2.67 -13.20
CA TRP A 149 6.84 -2.17 -14.55
C TRP A 149 8.06 -2.46 -15.40
N GLU A 150 7.85 -2.94 -16.61
CA GLU A 150 8.93 -3.03 -17.59
C GLU A 150 9.29 -1.64 -18.11
N ASN A 151 10.59 -1.42 -18.30
CA ASN A 151 11.14 -0.16 -18.82
C ASN A 151 10.64 1.07 -18.04
N CYS A 152 10.75 1.00 -16.72
CA CYS A 152 10.24 2.01 -15.79
C CYS A 152 11.33 3.00 -15.38
N PRO A 153 11.09 4.31 -15.45
CA PRO A 153 12.01 5.28 -14.88
C PRO A 153 12.21 5.08 -13.37
N ALA A 154 13.45 5.00 -12.89
CA ALA A 154 13.74 4.89 -11.47
C ALA A 154 13.13 6.05 -10.67
N LYS A 155 13.09 7.26 -11.25
CA LYS A 155 12.45 8.43 -10.67
C LYS A 155 10.95 8.26 -10.46
N ALA A 156 10.25 7.44 -11.25
CA ALA A 156 8.83 7.16 -11.03
C ALA A 156 8.60 6.32 -9.76
N VAL A 157 9.49 5.37 -9.47
CA VAL A 157 9.48 4.61 -8.22
C VAL A 157 9.79 5.51 -7.04
N MET A 158 10.79 6.39 -7.17
CA MET A 158 11.15 7.35 -6.11
C MET A 158 10.04 8.37 -5.87
N TYR A 159 9.39 8.89 -6.91
CA TYR A 159 8.22 9.75 -6.78
C TYR A 159 7.11 9.09 -5.96
N ARG A 160 6.82 7.82 -6.25
CA ARG A 160 5.83 7.04 -5.50
C ARG A 160 6.25 6.87 -4.03
N SER A 161 7.50 6.56 -3.76
CA SER A 161 8.04 6.42 -2.40
C SER A 161 7.89 7.71 -1.59
N ILE A 162 8.20 8.86 -2.21
CA ILE A 162 8.03 10.16 -1.58
C ILE A 162 6.55 10.45 -1.33
N THR A 163 5.67 10.23 -2.31
CA THR A 163 4.23 10.53 -2.13
C THR A 163 3.59 9.67 -1.05
N ILE A 164 4.05 8.45 -0.84
CA ILE A 164 3.57 7.57 0.24
C ILE A 164 4.01 8.07 1.61
N ILE A 165 5.24 8.57 1.77
CA ILE A 165 5.70 9.16 3.04
C ILE A 165 4.85 10.37 3.42
N TYR A 166 4.44 11.19 2.44
CA TYR A 166 3.59 12.37 2.67
C TYR A 166 2.10 12.01 2.59
N ASP A 167 1.64 11.19 3.54
CA ASP A 167 0.24 10.74 3.64
C ASP A 167 -0.71 11.79 4.24
N GLY A 168 -0.19 12.96 4.59
CA GLY A 168 -0.94 14.07 5.18
C GLY A 168 -1.29 13.90 6.66
N THR A 169 -0.82 12.82 7.31
CA THR A 169 -1.12 12.54 8.72
C THR A 169 -0.11 13.18 9.70
N ASP A 170 1.14 13.39 9.26
CA ASP A 170 2.23 13.91 10.11
C ASP A 170 2.67 15.32 9.68
N LYS A 171 1.96 16.34 10.19
CA LYS A 171 2.23 17.74 9.88
C LYS A 171 3.54 18.26 10.47
N GLU A 172 4.07 17.63 11.51
CA GLU A 172 5.37 17.99 12.06
C GLU A 172 6.48 17.55 11.13
N PHE A 173 6.44 16.32 10.64
CA PHE A 173 7.37 15.83 9.62
C PHE A 173 7.35 16.71 8.36
N GLU A 174 6.16 17.07 7.86
CA GLU A 174 6.01 17.92 6.67
C GLU A 174 6.62 19.32 6.84
N ARG A 175 6.66 19.86 8.08
CA ARG A 175 7.36 21.13 8.38
C ARG A 175 8.88 20.97 8.43
N ILE A 176 9.38 19.85 8.97
CA ILE A 176 10.81 19.58 9.07
C ILE A 176 11.42 19.33 7.69
N VAL A 177 10.73 18.50 6.91
CA VAL A 177 11.12 18.16 5.54
C VAL A 177 9.95 18.48 4.61
N PRO A 178 9.90 19.66 4.01
CA PRO A 178 8.88 19.97 3.00
C PRO A 178 8.99 19.03 1.79
N ARG A 179 7.87 18.51 1.29
CA ARG A 179 7.84 17.58 0.14
C ARG A 179 8.61 18.12 -1.06
N ARG A 180 8.55 19.43 -1.29
CA ARG A 180 9.26 20.12 -2.35
C ARG A 180 10.78 19.90 -2.27
N GLU A 181 11.34 19.87 -1.07
CA GLU A 181 12.78 19.65 -0.86
C GLU A 181 13.24 18.28 -1.40
N LEU A 182 12.45 17.22 -1.17
CA LEU A 182 12.74 15.91 -1.74
C LEU A 182 12.53 15.88 -3.26
N PHE A 183 11.51 16.56 -3.75
CA PHE A 183 11.28 16.65 -5.18
C PHE A 183 12.42 17.37 -5.90
N ASP A 184 12.92 18.48 -5.34
CA ASP A 184 14.08 19.19 -5.87
C ASP A 184 15.34 18.34 -5.82
N ARG A 185 15.55 17.60 -4.70
CA ARG A 185 16.72 16.72 -4.50
C ARG A 185 16.83 15.63 -5.56
N TYR A 186 15.72 15.01 -5.96
CA TYR A 186 15.69 13.93 -6.94
C TYR A 186 15.33 14.39 -8.35
N GLY A 187 15.23 15.70 -8.60
CA GLY A 187 14.91 16.27 -9.91
C GLY A 187 13.51 15.90 -10.38
N LEU A 188 12.53 15.94 -9.48
CA LEU A 188 11.12 15.64 -9.75
C LEU A 188 10.25 16.88 -9.90
N SER A 189 10.72 18.04 -9.37
CA SER A 189 9.94 19.27 -9.25
C SER A 189 9.52 19.88 -10.57
N GLU A 190 10.39 19.85 -11.58
CA GLU A 190 10.13 20.49 -12.89
C GLU A 190 9.06 19.77 -13.70
N CYS A 191 8.83 18.48 -13.40
CA CYS A 191 7.93 17.60 -14.15
C CYS A 191 6.97 16.82 -13.23
N GLU A 192 6.53 17.42 -12.15
CA GLU A 192 5.67 16.73 -11.13
C GLU A 192 4.41 16.15 -11.77
N ASP A 193 3.78 16.86 -12.70
CA ASP A 193 2.62 16.40 -13.46
C ASP A 193 2.89 15.13 -14.28
N MET A 194 4.08 15.01 -14.84
CA MET A 194 4.53 13.82 -15.57
C MET A 194 4.68 12.62 -14.62
N TRP A 195 5.36 12.82 -13.49
CA TRP A 195 5.55 11.77 -12.49
C TRP A 195 4.23 11.32 -11.86
N GLN A 196 3.32 12.27 -11.63
CA GLN A 196 1.98 11.96 -11.15
C GLN A 196 1.21 11.09 -12.16
N ARG A 197 1.24 11.41 -13.45
CA ARG A 197 0.60 10.58 -14.48
C ARG A 197 1.21 9.18 -14.56
N MET A 198 2.54 9.06 -14.51
CA MET A 198 3.22 7.76 -14.51
C MET A 198 2.85 6.93 -13.28
N SER A 199 2.82 7.54 -12.10
CA SER A 199 2.45 6.85 -10.85
C SER A 199 0.95 6.48 -10.81
N SER A 200 0.05 7.35 -11.28
CA SER A 200 -1.41 7.07 -11.27
C SER A 200 -1.78 5.94 -12.20
N ARG A 201 -1.06 5.74 -13.29
CA ARG A 201 -1.26 4.61 -14.22
C ARG A 201 -1.25 3.25 -13.50
N PHE A 202 -0.40 3.08 -12.51
CA PHE A 202 -0.38 1.87 -11.68
C PHE A 202 -1.71 1.68 -10.94
N THR A 203 -2.20 2.73 -10.32
CA THR A 203 -3.48 2.70 -9.61
C THR A 203 -4.63 2.39 -10.58
N ASP A 204 -4.57 2.92 -11.79
CA ASP A 204 -5.58 2.67 -12.83
C ASP A 204 -5.54 1.22 -13.33
N VAL A 205 -4.35 0.63 -13.47
CA VAL A 205 -4.23 -0.80 -13.81
C VAL A 205 -4.83 -1.68 -12.73
N LEU A 206 -4.55 -1.40 -11.46
CA LEU A 206 -5.14 -2.13 -10.34
C LEU A 206 -6.67 -1.99 -10.29
N ARG A 207 -7.19 -0.78 -10.51
CA ARG A 207 -8.65 -0.51 -10.53
C ARG A 207 -9.37 -1.16 -11.70
N ASN A 208 -8.71 -1.26 -12.85
CA ASN A 208 -9.29 -1.79 -14.08
C ASN A 208 -9.02 -3.29 -14.27
N GLN A 209 -8.36 -3.97 -13.34
CA GLN A 209 -8.22 -5.41 -13.40
C GLN A 209 -9.60 -6.09 -13.32
N LYS A 210 -10.01 -6.66 -14.46
CA LYS A 210 -11.31 -7.32 -14.67
C LYS A 210 -11.71 -8.41 -13.65
N PRO A 211 -10.79 -9.10 -12.92
CA PRO A 211 -11.20 -10.12 -11.96
C PRO A 211 -11.91 -9.59 -10.71
N LEU A 212 -11.84 -8.30 -10.42
CA LEU A 212 -12.49 -7.76 -9.21
C LEU A 212 -14.03 -7.79 -9.31
N ARG A 213 -14.60 -7.64 -10.51
CA ARG A 213 -16.05 -7.61 -10.69
C ARG A 213 -16.74 -8.95 -10.41
N PRO A 214 -16.32 -10.10 -11.01
CA PRO A 214 -16.83 -11.41 -10.64
C PRO A 214 -16.60 -11.77 -9.18
N TYR A 215 -15.50 -11.30 -8.62
CA TYR A 215 -15.14 -11.46 -7.23
C TYR A 215 -16.15 -10.83 -6.28
N TYR A 216 -16.55 -9.60 -6.53
CA TYR A 216 -17.55 -8.90 -5.73
C TYR A 216 -18.97 -9.45 -5.98
N GLU A 217 -19.31 -9.80 -7.22
CA GLU A 217 -20.59 -10.41 -7.59
C GLU A 217 -20.78 -11.77 -6.88
N ASN A 218 -19.73 -12.60 -6.80
CA ASN A 218 -19.78 -13.91 -6.14
C ASN A 218 -19.75 -13.85 -4.60
N LYS A 219 -19.43 -12.70 -4.01
CA LYS A 219 -19.27 -12.57 -2.55
C LYS A 219 -20.42 -11.84 -1.85
N ARG A 220 -21.54 -11.63 -2.50
CA ARG A 220 -22.67 -10.86 -1.95
C ARG A 220 -22.28 -9.43 -1.49
N VAL A 221 -21.25 -8.85 -2.06
CA VAL A 221 -21.06 -7.41 -1.92
C VAL A 221 -22.03 -6.78 -2.89
N ASP A 222 -23.16 -6.32 -2.35
CA ASP A 222 -24.19 -5.64 -3.12
C ASP A 222 -23.52 -4.51 -3.94
N ASP A 223 -23.85 -4.44 -5.23
CA ASP A 223 -23.43 -3.34 -6.12
C ASP A 223 -23.73 -1.96 -5.49
N ARG A 224 -24.75 -1.88 -4.64
CA ARG A 224 -25.08 -0.69 -3.85
C ARG A 224 -23.98 -0.30 -2.86
N ILE A 225 -23.31 -1.25 -2.21
CA ILE A 225 -22.19 -0.93 -1.29
C ILE A 225 -21.00 -0.38 -2.06
N LEU A 226 -20.67 -0.98 -3.22
CA LEU A 226 -19.62 -0.49 -4.10
C LEU A 226 -19.95 0.88 -4.67
N TYR A 227 -21.18 1.06 -5.14
CA TYR A 227 -21.68 2.33 -5.65
C TYR A 227 -21.63 3.41 -4.56
N THR A 228 -22.15 3.10 -3.37
CA THR A 228 -22.15 4.02 -2.21
C THR A 228 -20.74 4.35 -1.75
N ASN A 229 -19.81 3.39 -1.73
CA ASN A 229 -18.42 3.67 -1.38
C ASN A 229 -17.71 4.51 -2.44
N ARG A 230 -18.05 4.34 -3.70
CA ARG A 230 -17.52 5.13 -4.82
C ARG A 230 -18.05 6.56 -4.79
N GLU A 231 -19.31 6.73 -4.47
CA GLU A 231 -19.96 8.04 -4.34
C GLU A 231 -19.52 8.78 -3.06
N LYS A 232 -19.26 8.08 -1.96
CA LYS A 232 -18.73 8.66 -0.72
C LYS A 232 -17.44 9.45 -0.90
N ILE A 233 -16.63 9.12 -1.89
CA ILE A 233 -15.39 9.85 -2.22
C ILE A 233 -15.71 11.24 -2.81
N ASN A 234 -16.88 11.41 -3.40
CA ASN A 234 -17.30 12.62 -4.09
C ASN A 234 -18.28 13.49 -3.29
N TYR A 235 -18.75 13.04 -2.12
CA TYR A 235 -19.68 13.81 -1.29
C TYR A 235 -18.98 14.79 -0.36
N SER A 236 -19.57 15.97 -0.21
CA SER A 236 -19.22 16.88 0.87
C SER A 236 -19.50 16.22 2.23
N ALA A 237 -18.80 16.65 3.30
CA ALA A 237 -19.01 16.11 4.64
C ALA A 237 -20.49 16.18 5.10
N LYS A 238 -21.25 17.17 4.63
CA LYS A 238 -22.68 17.31 4.93
C LYS A 238 -23.53 16.27 4.19
N GLN A 239 -23.30 16.08 2.90
CA GLN A 239 -23.98 15.06 2.10
C GLN A 239 -23.66 13.64 2.61
N TYR A 240 -22.40 13.41 3.05
CA TYR A 240 -22.01 12.14 3.66
C TYR A 240 -22.76 11.84 4.96
N GLN A 241 -23.19 12.88 5.71
CA GLN A 241 -23.98 12.71 6.92
C GLN A 241 -25.46 12.38 6.65
N GLU A 242 -25.97 12.75 5.48
CA GLU A 242 -27.37 12.58 5.08
C GLU A 242 -27.63 11.25 4.37
N ILE A 243 -26.60 10.54 3.93
CA ILE A 243 -26.73 9.29 3.15
C ILE A 243 -26.19 8.12 3.96
N PHE A 244 -27.09 7.35 4.51
CA PHE A 244 -26.78 6.03 5.05
C PHE A 244 -27.59 4.98 4.28
N VAL A 245 -26.90 4.03 3.66
CA VAL A 245 -27.57 2.92 2.96
C VAL A 245 -27.86 1.83 3.96
N ASP A 246 -29.10 1.39 3.99
CA ASP A 246 -29.48 0.21 4.77
C ASP A 246 -28.80 -1.04 4.18
N ILE A 247 -27.79 -1.54 4.88
CA ILE A 247 -27.02 -2.71 4.46
C ILE A 247 -27.76 -4.02 4.72
N PHE A 248 -28.87 -3.97 5.46
CA PHE A 248 -29.70 -5.12 5.78
C PHE A 248 -31.03 -5.14 5.02
N GLU A 249 -31.25 -4.21 4.08
CA GLU A 249 -32.44 -4.21 3.25
C GLU A 249 -32.67 -5.57 2.58
N GLY A 250 -33.84 -6.18 2.83
CA GLY A 250 -34.18 -7.52 2.36
C GLY A 250 -33.66 -8.65 3.26
N PHE A 251 -33.17 -8.34 4.45
CA PHE A 251 -32.85 -9.33 5.48
C PHE A 251 -34.16 -9.92 6.05
N ASP A 252 -34.07 -11.16 6.50
CA ASP A 252 -35.23 -11.89 7.09
C ASP A 252 -35.58 -11.28 8.46
N ASP A 253 -36.72 -10.61 8.53
CA ASP A 253 -37.21 -9.90 9.73
C ASP A 253 -37.42 -10.82 10.95
N SER A 254 -37.40 -12.14 10.77
CA SER A 254 -37.46 -13.10 11.87
C SER A 254 -36.12 -13.25 12.63
N LYS A 255 -35.06 -12.66 12.13
CA LYS A 255 -33.70 -12.80 12.69
C LYS A 255 -33.31 -11.58 13.49
N LYS A 256 -32.65 -11.85 14.61
CA LYS A 256 -32.08 -10.83 15.47
C LYS A 256 -30.71 -10.40 14.97
N LEU A 257 -30.43 -9.09 15.00
CA LEU A 257 -29.14 -8.55 14.63
C LEU A 257 -28.23 -8.41 15.87
N ILE A 258 -26.98 -8.77 15.69
CA ILE A 258 -25.90 -8.42 16.60
C ILE A 258 -24.98 -7.47 15.84
N LEU A 259 -24.84 -6.24 16.32
CA LEU A 259 -23.96 -5.25 15.72
C LEU A 259 -22.57 -5.34 16.35
N PHE A 260 -21.53 -5.29 15.52
CA PHE A 260 -20.15 -5.30 15.99
C PHE A 260 -19.53 -3.90 15.83
N GLY A 261 -19.07 -3.36 16.96
CA GLY A 261 -18.52 -2.01 17.06
C GLY A 261 -19.56 -0.97 17.49
N SER A 262 -19.19 -0.07 18.39
CA SER A 262 -20.02 1.04 18.91
C SER A 262 -19.60 2.40 18.33
N GLY A 263 -19.02 2.38 17.12
CA GLY A 263 -18.55 3.59 16.47
C GLY A 263 -19.63 4.37 15.71
N ARG A 264 -19.22 5.46 15.04
CA ARG A 264 -20.09 6.38 14.29
C ARG A 264 -21.05 5.71 13.31
N PHE A 265 -20.66 4.61 12.69
CA PHE A 265 -21.52 3.88 11.76
C PHE A 265 -22.67 3.18 12.48
N THR A 266 -22.38 2.55 13.61
CA THR A 266 -23.39 1.93 14.47
C THR A 266 -24.37 2.96 15.00
N GLU A 267 -23.87 4.10 15.49
CA GLU A 267 -24.72 5.22 15.95
C GLU A 267 -25.67 5.71 14.86
N LYS A 268 -25.17 5.89 13.63
CA LYS A 268 -25.99 6.31 12.50
C LYS A 268 -26.99 5.24 12.06
N PHE A 269 -26.59 3.98 12.03
CA PHE A 269 -27.49 2.88 11.74
C PHE A 269 -28.63 2.81 12.75
N LEU A 270 -28.32 2.88 14.03
CA LEU A 270 -29.31 2.90 15.09
C LEU A 270 -30.27 4.09 14.97
N PHE A 271 -29.73 5.27 14.68
CA PHE A 271 -30.55 6.47 14.51
C PHE A 271 -31.55 6.36 13.36
N GLN A 272 -31.20 5.67 12.27
CA GLN A 272 -32.03 5.59 11.07
C GLN A 272 -32.91 4.35 11.01
N PHE A 273 -32.46 3.23 11.56
CA PHE A 273 -33.04 1.91 11.31
C PHE A 273 -33.27 1.07 12.59
N ALA A 274 -33.12 1.64 13.79
CA ALA A 274 -33.31 0.86 15.02
C ALA A 274 -34.73 0.30 15.17
N ASP A 275 -35.72 1.00 14.63
CA ASP A 275 -37.12 0.59 14.67
C ASP A 275 -37.48 -0.43 13.59
N ASP A 276 -36.62 -0.58 12.58
CA ASP A 276 -36.86 -1.48 11.44
C ASP A 276 -36.31 -2.90 11.67
N TYR A 277 -35.45 -3.07 12.70
CA TYR A 277 -34.75 -4.34 12.97
C TYR A 277 -34.79 -4.75 14.45
N ASP A 278 -34.91 -6.06 14.72
CA ASP A 278 -34.75 -6.63 16.07
C ASP A 278 -33.25 -6.69 16.43
N ILE A 279 -32.75 -5.62 17.05
CA ILE A 279 -31.35 -5.51 17.46
C ILE A 279 -31.19 -6.14 18.85
N TYR A 280 -30.57 -7.32 18.87
CA TYR A 280 -30.39 -8.10 20.09
C TYR A 280 -29.28 -7.54 21.00
N SER A 281 -28.15 -7.15 20.42
CA SER A 281 -27.02 -6.59 21.18
C SER A 281 -26.03 -5.84 20.26
N ILE A 282 -25.22 -5.01 20.91
CA ILE A 282 -24.03 -4.38 20.29
C ILE A 282 -22.81 -4.93 21.02
N ILE A 283 -21.83 -5.43 20.28
CA ILE A 283 -20.58 -5.97 20.82
C ILE A 283 -19.44 -5.06 20.37
N ASP A 284 -18.61 -4.62 21.32
CA ASP A 284 -17.40 -3.84 21.04
C ASP A 284 -16.22 -4.48 21.78
N ASN A 285 -15.03 -4.45 21.16
CA ASN A 285 -13.78 -4.90 21.79
C ASN A 285 -13.14 -3.80 22.68
N ASN A 286 -13.70 -2.61 22.71
CA ASN A 286 -13.28 -1.56 23.61
C ASN A 286 -14.15 -1.56 24.87
N SER A 287 -13.62 -2.07 25.99
CA SER A 287 -14.31 -2.17 27.27
C SER A 287 -14.59 -0.81 27.95
N ALA A 288 -14.09 0.29 27.38
CA ALA A 288 -14.29 1.65 27.89
C ALA A 288 -15.43 2.41 27.19
N LYS A 289 -16.17 1.75 26.27
CA LYS A 289 -17.33 2.31 25.57
C LYS A 289 -18.64 1.65 25.97
#